data_d8b647a0cbc4e27d1b3a2200ed8723ab
#
_entry.id   d8b647a0cbc4e27d1b3a2200ed8723ab
#
_cell.length_a   1.000
_cell.length_b   1.000
_cell.length_c   1.000
_cell.angle_alpha   90.00
_cell.angle_beta   90.00
_cell.angle_gamma   90.00
#
_symmetry.space_group_name_H-M   'P 1'
#
loop_
_entity.id
_entity.type
_entity.pdbx_description
1 polymer ?
#
loop_
_entity_poly.entity_id
_entity_poly.type
_entity_poly.pdbx_seq_one_letter_code
_entity_poly.pdbx_strand_id
1 'polypeptide(L)'
;MRSNSNLSSNLRRLRTEQSNDAAQDLDCKSSLEIARLINAEDATLAATVARALPQIARAIDLVAAALRGGGRLIYVGAGTSGRIAALDAAECPPTFNIDRVQFIIAGGPKALASDSEISEDDSRQGREEMARRNPGKHDVIIGIASSGRTPFTLAAIELAHHCGARTIALTCNPGSPLERAAHFAIVTPVGPEVLAGSSRMKAATAHKMVLNMISTGAMSRLGYVYGNLMVNVVPKNEKLTQRAIAILERASGAGGPAARLALEASGGRTPVALVMLAAKVPRAQAVAALKKSSGHVRRAIALATKSAPVTGEQ
;
A
#
# COMPACT_ATOMS: atom_id res chain seq x y z
N MET A 1 -21.27 34.14 -15.36
CA MET A 1 -19.93 34.26 -15.96
C MET A 1 -18.79 34.58 -14.97
N ARG A 2 -19.00 34.63 -13.64
CA ARG A 2 -17.93 34.91 -12.65
C ARG A 2 -17.24 33.69 -12.03
N SER A 3 -17.63 32.45 -12.37
CA SER A 3 -17.09 31.24 -11.75
C SER A 3 -15.82 30.68 -12.46
N ASN A 4 -15.66 30.89 -13.77
CA ASN A 4 -14.55 30.27 -14.52
C ASN A 4 -13.19 30.99 -14.34
N SER A 5 -13.16 32.30 -14.07
CA SER A 5 -11.90 33.04 -13.89
C SER A 5 -11.20 32.73 -12.55
N ASN A 6 -11.96 32.36 -11.51
CA ASN A 6 -11.41 31.98 -10.20
C ASN A 6 -10.87 30.55 -10.16
N LEU A 7 -11.41 29.62 -10.98
CA LEU A 7 -10.86 28.26 -11.09
C LEU A 7 -9.50 28.25 -11.80
N SER A 8 -9.37 28.97 -12.90
CA SER A 8 -8.11 29.04 -13.66
C SER A 8 -6.96 29.70 -12.88
N SER A 9 -7.27 30.75 -12.10
CA SER A 9 -6.28 31.42 -11.25
C SER A 9 -5.83 30.54 -10.05
N ASN A 10 -6.71 29.69 -9.55
CA ASN A 10 -6.41 28.74 -8.46
C ASN A 10 -5.61 27.50 -8.91
N LEU A 11 -5.80 27.02 -10.15
CA LEU A 11 -5.01 25.92 -10.72
C LEU A 11 -3.55 26.34 -10.90
N ARG A 12 -3.30 27.51 -11.47
CA ARG A 12 -1.93 28.03 -11.70
C ARG A 12 -1.08 28.19 -10.43
N ARG A 13 -1.69 28.21 -9.25
CA ARG A 13 -1.00 28.27 -7.96
C ARG A 13 -0.57 26.91 -7.42
N LEU A 14 -1.08 25.82 -7.99
CA LEU A 14 -0.69 24.47 -7.59
C LEU A 14 0.73 24.18 -8.08
N ARG A 15 1.57 23.66 -7.21
CA ARG A 15 2.95 23.28 -7.56
C ARG A 15 3.01 22.25 -8.68
N THR A 16 2.05 21.37 -8.75
CA THR A 16 1.92 20.34 -9.79
C THR A 16 1.55 20.89 -11.16
N GLU A 17 1.03 22.13 -11.24
CA GLU A 17 0.63 22.80 -12.48
C GLU A 17 1.65 23.86 -12.96
N GLN A 18 2.68 24.11 -12.16
CA GLN A 18 3.75 25.05 -12.54
C GLN A 18 4.66 24.43 -13.59
N SER A 19 5.29 25.31 -14.40
CA SER A 19 6.35 24.90 -15.32
C SER A 19 7.62 24.54 -14.54
N ASN A 20 8.32 23.51 -15.01
CA ASN A 20 9.64 23.15 -14.53
C ASN A 20 10.70 23.87 -15.37
N ASP A 21 11.45 24.77 -14.76
CA ASP A 21 12.45 25.60 -15.47
C ASP A 21 13.55 24.75 -16.14
N ALA A 22 13.88 23.60 -15.59
CA ALA A 22 14.86 22.68 -16.20
C ALA A 22 14.33 21.98 -17.45
N ALA A 23 13.03 22.03 -17.71
CA ALA A 23 12.35 21.33 -18.80
C ALA A 23 11.77 22.25 -19.89
N GLN A 24 12.11 23.55 -19.91
CA GLN A 24 11.51 24.52 -20.83
C GLN A 24 11.67 24.11 -22.29
N ASP A 25 12.82 23.57 -22.69
CA ASP A 25 13.11 23.15 -24.06
C ASP A 25 13.06 21.62 -24.22
N LEU A 26 12.10 20.96 -23.58
CA LEU A 26 12.01 19.49 -23.57
C LEU A 26 11.87 18.90 -24.97
N ASP A 27 11.11 19.55 -25.84
CA ASP A 27 10.84 19.17 -27.22
C ASP A 27 12.06 19.33 -28.14
N CYS A 28 13.06 20.13 -27.74
CA CYS A 28 14.30 20.34 -28.45
C CYS A 28 15.45 19.43 -28.02
N LYS A 29 15.24 18.63 -26.94
CA LYS A 29 16.27 17.79 -26.36
C LYS A 29 16.40 16.45 -27.08
N SER A 30 17.61 15.90 -27.13
CA SER A 30 17.83 14.52 -27.54
C SER A 30 17.22 13.55 -26.55
N SER A 31 16.96 12.31 -26.99
CA SER A 31 16.43 11.24 -26.13
C SER A 31 17.25 11.01 -24.84
N LEU A 32 18.59 11.14 -24.94
CA LEU A 32 19.46 10.98 -23.78
C LEU A 32 19.32 12.14 -22.79
N GLU A 33 19.19 13.38 -23.29
CA GLU A 33 18.99 14.56 -22.45
C GLU A 33 17.63 14.51 -21.75
N ILE A 34 16.57 14.10 -22.47
CA ILE A 34 15.24 13.87 -21.88
C ILE A 34 15.32 12.83 -20.76
N ALA A 35 15.96 11.69 -21.02
CA ALA A 35 16.09 10.63 -20.02
C ALA A 35 16.90 11.10 -18.80
N ARG A 36 18.00 11.83 -18.99
CA ARG A 36 18.81 12.39 -17.91
C ARG A 36 18.02 13.40 -17.08
N LEU A 37 17.26 14.27 -17.72
CA LEU A 37 16.41 15.25 -17.03
C LEU A 37 15.36 14.57 -16.16
N ILE A 38 14.61 13.61 -16.71
CA ILE A 38 13.60 12.85 -15.94
C ILE A 38 14.27 12.12 -14.77
N ASN A 39 15.40 11.45 -15.00
CA ASN A 39 16.11 10.73 -13.95
C ASN A 39 16.62 11.67 -12.84
N ALA A 40 17.13 12.86 -13.19
CA ALA A 40 17.58 13.86 -12.22
C ALA A 40 16.42 14.38 -11.35
N GLU A 41 15.26 14.62 -11.94
CA GLU A 41 14.05 15.03 -11.22
C GLU A 41 13.54 13.91 -10.29
N ASP A 42 13.51 12.67 -10.78
CA ASP A 42 13.08 11.50 -9.99
C ASP A 42 14.03 11.21 -8.82
N ALA A 43 15.33 11.48 -8.97
CA ALA A 43 16.32 11.31 -7.90
C ALA A 43 16.00 12.15 -6.64
N THR A 44 15.20 13.21 -6.77
CA THR A 44 14.79 14.07 -5.63
C THR A 44 13.68 13.44 -4.78
N LEU A 45 12.99 12.41 -5.28
CA LEU A 45 11.76 11.90 -4.69
C LEU A 45 11.99 11.19 -3.35
N ALA A 46 13.07 10.43 -3.23
CA ALA A 46 13.38 9.74 -1.96
C ALA A 46 13.53 10.74 -0.81
N ALA A 47 14.24 11.85 -1.04
CA ALA A 47 14.41 12.91 -0.06
C ALA A 47 13.10 13.65 0.23
N THR A 48 12.25 13.82 -0.79
CA THR A 48 10.92 14.43 -0.63
C THR A 48 10.01 13.56 0.23
N VAL A 49 9.94 12.25 -0.04
CA VAL A 49 9.16 11.28 0.73
C VAL A 49 9.71 11.15 2.16
N ALA A 50 11.04 11.23 2.34
CA ALA A 50 11.67 11.15 3.67
C ALA A 50 11.12 12.21 4.65
N ARG A 51 10.74 13.38 4.18
CA ARG A 51 10.13 14.43 5.03
C ARG A 51 8.75 14.03 5.57
N ALA A 52 8.07 13.08 4.94
CA ALA A 52 6.75 12.58 5.35
C ALA A 52 6.83 11.27 6.16
N LEU A 53 8.02 10.74 6.47
CA LEU A 53 8.18 9.47 7.20
C LEU A 53 7.42 9.40 8.54
N PRO A 54 7.35 10.45 9.36
CA PRO A 54 6.56 10.39 10.59
C PRO A 54 5.07 10.13 10.33
N GLN A 55 4.48 10.77 9.30
CA GLN A 55 3.09 10.57 8.92
C GLN A 55 2.88 9.18 8.28
N ILE A 56 3.84 8.71 7.50
CA ILE A 56 3.84 7.36 6.92
C ILE A 56 3.90 6.31 8.03
N ALA A 57 4.76 6.48 9.03
CA ALA A 57 4.84 5.58 10.18
C ALA A 57 3.51 5.53 10.96
N ARG A 58 2.87 6.69 11.19
CA ARG A 58 1.53 6.77 11.78
C ARG A 58 0.49 6.01 10.95
N ALA A 59 0.54 6.13 9.62
CA ALA A 59 -0.35 5.40 8.72
C ALA A 59 -0.11 3.89 8.81
N ILE A 60 1.15 3.44 8.83
CA ILE A 60 1.51 2.02 9.01
C ILE A 60 0.88 1.45 10.29
N ASP A 61 1.05 2.12 11.42
CA ASP A 61 0.52 1.65 12.70
C ASP A 61 -1.01 1.63 12.71
N LEU A 62 -1.64 2.64 12.13
CA LEU A 62 -3.11 2.72 12.00
C LEU A 62 -3.68 1.60 11.13
N VAL A 63 -3.07 1.35 9.96
CA VAL A 63 -3.47 0.27 9.05
C VAL A 63 -3.25 -1.08 9.70
N ALA A 64 -2.11 -1.30 10.37
CA ALA A 64 -1.85 -2.55 11.07
C ALA A 64 -2.87 -2.81 12.19
N ALA A 65 -3.25 -1.77 12.94
CA ALA A 65 -4.28 -1.87 13.99
C ALA A 65 -5.66 -2.19 13.39
N ALA A 66 -6.06 -1.52 12.31
CA ALA A 66 -7.31 -1.76 11.61
C ALA A 66 -7.40 -3.20 11.09
N LEU A 67 -6.39 -3.67 10.37
CA LEU A 67 -6.36 -5.03 9.83
C LEU A 67 -6.33 -6.10 10.93
N ARG A 68 -5.67 -5.85 12.06
CA ARG A 68 -5.68 -6.74 13.23
C ARG A 68 -7.07 -6.82 13.86
N GLY A 69 -7.79 -5.72 13.88
CA GLY A 69 -9.16 -5.62 14.38
C GLY A 69 -10.24 -6.15 13.41
N GLY A 70 -9.85 -6.76 12.28
CA GLY A 70 -10.80 -7.28 11.28
C GLY A 70 -11.26 -6.25 10.25
N GLY A 71 -10.81 -5.00 10.34
CA GLY A 71 -11.09 -3.93 9.39
C GLY A 71 -10.30 -4.06 8.08
N ARG A 72 -10.44 -3.06 7.22
CA ARG A 72 -9.87 -3.02 5.86
C ARG A 72 -9.01 -1.78 5.65
N LEU A 73 -8.09 -1.89 4.70
CA LEU A 73 -7.45 -0.75 4.05
C LEU A 73 -8.12 -0.54 2.69
N ILE A 74 -8.67 0.65 2.44
CA ILE A 74 -9.31 0.98 1.16
C ILE A 74 -8.64 2.23 0.59
N TYR A 75 -8.05 2.08 -0.57
CA TYR A 75 -7.52 3.19 -1.35
C TYR A 75 -8.62 3.79 -2.23
N VAL A 76 -8.62 5.10 -2.45
CA VAL A 76 -9.52 5.76 -3.39
C VAL A 76 -8.79 6.85 -4.16
N GLY A 77 -8.95 6.85 -5.49
CA GLY A 77 -8.33 7.81 -6.38
C GLY A 77 -8.90 7.80 -7.78
N ALA A 78 -8.48 8.75 -8.60
CA ALA A 78 -8.83 8.85 -10.01
C ALA A 78 -7.57 8.75 -10.89
N GLY A 79 -7.72 8.40 -12.16
CA GLY A 79 -6.64 8.35 -13.13
C GLY A 79 -5.43 7.54 -12.64
N THR A 80 -4.24 8.11 -12.74
CA THR A 80 -2.99 7.48 -12.28
C THR A 80 -3.01 7.18 -10.78
N SER A 81 -3.59 8.06 -9.94
CA SER A 81 -3.72 7.82 -8.50
C SER A 81 -4.55 6.57 -8.18
N GLY A 82 -5.65 6.36 -8.90
CA GLY A 82 -6.44 5.14 -8.78
C GLY A 82 -5.72 3.89 -9.30
N ARG A 83 -4.92 4.02 -10.37
CA ARG A 83 -4.15 2.90 -10.93
C ARG A 83 -3.01 2.43 -10.01
N ILE A 84 -2.26 3.34 -9.39
CA ILE A 84 -1.23 2.94 -8.41
C ILE A 84 -1.86 2.36 -7.13
N ALA A 85 -3.03 2.85 -6.72
CA ALA A 85 -3.83 2.25 -5.65
C ALA A 85 -4.24 0.81 -5.97
N ALA A 86 -4.75 0.58 -7.17
CA ALA A 86 -5.11 -0.75 -7.66
C ALA A 86 -3.90 -1.69 -7.72
N LEU A 87 -2.75 -1.19 -8.19
CA LEU A 87 -1.51 -1.95 -8.24
C LEU A 87 -1.09 -2.43 -6.84
N ASP A 88 -1.01 -1.53 -5.85
CA ASP A 88 -0.61 -1.90 -4.48
C ASP A 88 -1.60 -2.88 -3.85
N ALA A 89 -2.90 -2.65 -4.03
CA ALA A 89 -3.95 -3.55 -3.53
C ALA A 89 -3.88 -4.95 -4.18
N ALA A 90 -3.61 -5.04 -5.48
CA ALA A 90 -3.51 -6.31 -6.21
C ALA A 90 -2.27 -7.13 -5.83
N GLU A 91 -1.18 -6.49 -5.39
CA GLU A 91 0.06 -7.15 -4.98
C GLU A 91 0.02 -7.68 -3.53
N CYS A 92 -0.93 -7.22 -2.71
CA CYS A 92 -1.06 -7.68 -1.32
C CYS A 92 -1.48 -9.16 -1.18
N PRO A 93 -2.47 -9.69 -1.93
CA PRO A 93 -2.85 -11.10 -1.82
C PRO A 93 -1.73 -12.09 -2.17
N PRO A 94 -0.96 -11.96 -3.28
CA PRO A 94 0.09 -12.90 -3.60
C PRO A 94 1.31 -12.80 -2.66
N THR A 95 1.54 -11.64 -2.04
CA THR A 95 2.68 -11.39 -1.16
C THR A 95 2.41 -11.75 0.29
N PHE A 96 1.24 -11.38 0.80
CA PHE A 96 0.91 -11.47 2.23
C PHE A 96 -0.30 -12.36 2.53
N ASN A 97 -0.94 -12.93 1.49
CA ASN A 97 -2.15 -13.74 1.63
C ASN A 97 -3.27 -12.98 2.39
N ILE A 98 -3.54 -11.75 1.97
CA ILE A 98 -4.56 -10.89 2.54
C ILE A 98 -5.43 -10.28 1.45
N ASP A 99 -6.75 -10.30 1.65
CA ASP A 99 -7.77 -9.80 0.73
C ASP A 99 -8.46 -8.51 1.22
N ARG A 100 -8.02 -8.00 2.38
CA ARG A 100 -8.60 -6.83 3.05
C ARG A 100 -7.93 -5.50 2.67
N VAL A 101 -7.08 -5.50 1.64
CA VAL A 101 -6.58 -4.30 0.98
C VAL A 101 -7.34 -4.14 -0.32
N GLN A 102 -8.08 -3.05 -0.45
CA GLN A 102 -9.02 -2.82 -1.53
C GLN A 102 -8.77 -1.47 -2.20
N PHE A 103 -9.32 -1.25 -3.37
CA PHE A 103 -9.26 0.04 -4.05
C PHE A 103 -10.61 0.44 -4.65
N ILE A 104 -10.76 1.74 -4.85
CA ILE A 104 -11.84 2.39 -5.58
C ILE A 104 -11.18 3.35 -6.59
N ILE A 105 -11.55 3.22 -7.85
CA ILE A 105 -11.06 4.09 -8.92
C ILE A 105 -12.23 4.76 -9.64
N ALA A 106 -12.10 6.06 -9.93
CA ALA A 106 -13.08 6.80 -10.72
C ALA A 106 -13.26 6.14 -12.09
N GLY A 107 -14.51 5.97 -12.54
CA GLY A 107 -14.83 5.21 -13.75
C GLY A 107 -14.83 3.68 -13.58
N GLY A 108 -14.54 3.16 -12.38
CA GLY A 108 -14.60 1.74 -12.06
C GLY A 108 -13.48 0.92 -12.73
N PRO A 109 -13.61 -0.43 -12.80
CA PRO A 109 -12.53 -1.31 -13.28
C PRO A 109 -12.06 -1.02 -14.72
N LYS A 110 -12.90 -0.49 -15.58
CA LYS A 110 -12.53 -0.11 -16.96
C LYS A 110 -11.45 0.96 -16.99
N ALA A 111 -11.44 1.87 -16.01
CA ALA A 111 -10.46 2.96 -15.89
C ALA A 111 -9.03 2.49 -15.60
N LEU A 112 -8.82 1.22 -15.29
CA LEU A 112 -7.48 0.65 -15.15
C LEU A 112 -6.72 0.62 -16.49
N ALA A 113 -7.44 0.44 -17.61
CA ALA A 113 -6.86 0.30 -18.95
C ALA A 113 -7.28 1.39 -19.94
N SER A 114 -8.22 2.27 -19.56
CA SER A 114 -8.74 3.33 -20.43
C SER A 114 -8.71 4.67 -19.72
N ASP A 115 -8.91 5.73 -20.50
CA ASP A 115 -9.09 7.08 -19.98
C ASP A 115 -10.42 7.19 -19.21
N SER A 116 -10.39 7.92 -18.10
CA SER A 116 -11.54 8.14 -17.21
C SER A 116 -11.58 9.56 -16.63
N GLU A 117 -11.00 10.55 -17.35
CA GLU A 117 -10.90 11.94 -16.88
C GLU A 117 -12.28 12.53 -16.52
N ILE A 118 -13.32 12.24 -17.31
CA ILE A 118 -14.69 12.68 -17.04
C ILE A 118 -15.21 12.21 -15.67
N SER A 119 -14.81 11.01 -15.23
CA SER A 119 -15.23 10.43 -13.96
C SER A 119 -14.52 11.04 -12.75
N GLU A 120 -13.43 11.79 -12.96
CA GLU A 120 -12.64 12.43 -11.91
C GLU A 120 -13.44 13.55 -11.22
N ASP A 121 -14.29 14.24 -11.97
CA ASP A 121 -15.14 15.35 -11.49
C ASP A 121 -16.45 14.87 -10.88
N ASP A 122 -16.78 13.58 -10.99
CA ASP A 122 -18.05 13.03 -10.48
C ASP A 122 -17.97 12.74 -8.97
N SER A 123 -18.26 13.77 -8.18
CA SER A 123 -18.36 13.66 -6.72
C SER A 123 -19.49 12.73 -6.24
N ARG A 124 -20.58 12.62 -7.03
CA ARG A 124 -21.69 11.70 -6.72
C ARG A 124 -21.22 10.26 -6.83
N GLN A 125 -20.56 9.91 -7.94
CA GLN A 125 -20.00 8.57 -8.12
C GLN A 125 -19.00 8.23 -6.99
N GLY A 126 -18.12 9.18 -6.61
CA GLY A 126 -17.18 8.98 -5.50
C GLY A 126 -17.87 8.61 -4.19
N ARG A 127 -18.95 9.30 -3.87
CA ARG A 127 -19.79 9.01 -2.69
C ARG A 127 -20.50 7.65 -2.79
N GLU A 128 -21.10 7.34 -3.93
CA GLU A 128 -21.79 6.06 -4.17
C GLU A 128 -20.85 4.87 -4.09
N GLU A 129 -19.68 4.94 -4.72
CA GLU A 129 -18.68 3.85 -4.69
C GLU A 129 -18.15 3.60 -3.28
N MET A 130 -17.94 4.66 -2.50
CA MET A 130 -17.55 4.52 -1.10
C MET A 130 -18.71 3.95 -0.26
N ALA A 131 -19.94 4.39 -0.47
CA ALA A 131 -21.12 3.86 0.22
C ALA A 131 -21.31 2.35 -0.02
N ARG A 132 -21.08 1.87 -1.25
CA ARG A 132 -21.14 0.43 -1.57
C ARG A 132 -20.12 -0.40 -0.79
N ARG A 133 -19.01 0.19 -0.34
CA ARG A 133 -18.03 -0.46 0.53
C ARG A 133 -18.47 -0.52 1.98
N ASN A 134 -19.52 0.19 2.36
CA ASN A 134 -20.03 0.29 3.74
C ASN A 134 -18.88 0.54 4.74
N PRO A 135 -18.18 1.69 4.64
CA PRO A 135 -17.03 2.00 5.49
C PRO A 135 -17.47 2.21 6.94
N GLY A 136 -16.59 1.86 7.90
CA GLY A 136 -16.91 2.02 9.31
C GLY A 136 -15.66 2.18 10.19
N LYS A 137 -15.87 2.27 11.50
CA LYS A 137 -14.85 2.60 12.52
C LYS A 137 -13.60 1.73 12.52
N HIS A 138 -13.67 0.54 11.94
CA HIS A 138 -12.55 -0.40 11.85
C HIS A 138 -11.74 -0.24 10.57
N ASP A 139 -12.22 0.53 9.59
CA ASP A 139 -11.57 0.72 8.31
C ASP A 139 -10.63 1.92 8.29
N VAL A 140 -9.59 1.82 7.48
CA VAL A 140 -8.71 2.94 7.11
C VAL A 140 -8.89 3.21 5.62
N ILE A 141 -9.19 4.46 5.28
CA ILE A 141 -9.39 4.90 3.91
C ILE A 141 -8.29 5.90 3.55
N ILE A 142 -7.59 5.64 2.46
CA ILE A 142 -6.55 6.56 1.95
C ILE A 142 -7.02 7.16 0.64
N GLY A 143 -7.32 8.46 0.65
CA GLY A 143 -7.63 9.25 -0.54
C GLY A 143 -6.36 9.73 -1.21
N ILE A 144 -6.21 9.45 -2.50
CA ILE A 144 -5.01 9.73 -3.27
C ILE A 144 -5.36 10.71 -4.39
N ALA A 145 -4.79 11.90 -4.34
CA ALA A 145 -4.92 12.90 -5.39
C ALA A 145 -3.71 13.85 -5.36
N SER A 146 -2.94 13.93 -6.44
CA SER A 146 -1.75 14.77 -6.51
C SER A 146 -2.07 16.24 -6.29
N SER A 147 -3.14 16.75 -6.89
CA SER A 147 -3.67 18.09 -6.65
C SER A 147 -4.30 18.27 -5.27
N GLY A 148 -4.80 17.17 -4.69
CA GLY A 148 -5.62 17.17 -3.49
C GLY A 148 -6.99 17.81 -3.69
N ARG A 149 -7.50 17.88 -4.93
CA ARG A 149 -8.74 18.60 -5.30
C ARG A 149 -9.76 17.74 -6.03
N THR A 150 -9.40 16.55 -6.48
CA THR A 150 -10.25 15.63 -7.25
C THR A 150 -11.60 15.39 -6.59
N PRO A 151 -12.72 15.85 -7.19
CA PRO A 151 -14.05 15.81 -6.56
C PRO A 151 -14.50 14.40 -6.18
N PHE A 152 -14.24 13.41 -7.04
CA PHE A 152 -14.50 11.99 -6.77
C PHE A 152 -13.84 11.52 -5.47
N THR A 153 -12.53 11.77 -5.35
CA THR A 153 -11.74 11.32 -4.19
C THR A 153 -12.15 12.05 -2.92
N LEU A 154 -12.40 13.36 -3.03
CA LEU A 154 -12.83 14.19 -1.91
C LEU A 154 -14.17 13.71 -1.33
N ALA A 155 -15.18 13.52 -2.18
CA ALA A 155 -16.50 13.08 -1.77
C ALA A 155 -16.48 11.67 -1.13
N ALA A 156 -15.63 10.78 -1.61
CA ALA A 156 -15.43 9.46 -1.01
C ALA A 156 -14.81 9.54 0.39
N ILE A 157 -13.81 10.41 0.58
CA ILE A 157 -13.15 10.63 1.89
C ILE A 157 -14.09 11.27 2.88
N GLU A 158 -14.88 12.28 2.47
CA GLU A 158 -15.89 12.94 3.32
C GLU A 158 -16.93 11.95 3.82
N LEU A 159 -17.46 11.09 2.93
CA LEU A 159 -18.40 10.05 3.32
C LEU A 159 -17.78 9.05 4.30
N ALA A 160 -16.59 8.54 4.00
CA ALA A 160 -15.89 7.59 4.86
C ALA A 160 -15.64 8.17 6.26
N HIS A 161 -15.26 9.45 6.33
CA HIS A 161 -15.08 10.18 7.57
C HIS A 161 -16.41 10.25 8.36
N HIS A 162 -17.48 10.63 7.68
CA HIS A 162 -18.84 10.71 8.28
C HIS A 162 -19.30 9.35 8.83
N CYS A 163 -18.96 8.25 8.15
CA CYS A 163 -19.25 6.89 8.60
C CYS A 163 -18.31 6.40 9.73
N GLY A 164 -17.42 7.23 10.23
CA GLY A 164 -16.52 6.93 11.35
C GLY A 164 -15.24 6.16 10.97
N ALA A 165 -14.98 5.95 9.69
CA ALA A 165 -13.71 5.35 9.24
C ALA A 165 -12.54 6.30 9.48
N ARG A 166 -11.35 5.76 9.69
CA ARG A 166 -10.13 6.57 9.76
C ARG A 166 -9.69 6.95 8.34
N THR A 167 -9.55 8.25 8.08
CA THR A 167 -9.23 8.78 6.75
C THR A 167 -7.87 9.44 6.71
N ILE A 168 -7.13 9.18 5.62
CA ILE A 168 -5.79 9.72 5.36
C ILE A 168 -5.81 10.34 3.96
N ALA A 169 -5.27 11.55 3.83
CA ALA A 169 -5.00 12.17 2.53
C ALA A 169 -3.57 11.86 2.07
N LEU A 170 -3.39 11.51 0.82
CA LEU A 170 -2.09 11.44 0.15
C LEU A 170 -2.09 12.42 -1.02
N THR A 171 -1.28 13.48 -0.92
CA THR A 171 -1.29 14.59 -1.88
C THR A 171 0.10 15.20 -2.05
N CYS A 172 0.30 15.91 -3.18
CA CYS A 172 1.53 16.67 -3.41
C CYS A 172 1.38 18.18 -3.08
N ASN A 173 0.17 18.64 -2.80
CA ASN A 173 -0.11 20.06 -2.55
C ASN A 173 -0.55 20.28 -1.10
N PRO A 174 0.27 20.94 -0.26
CA PRO A 174 -0.09 21.26 1.11
C PRO A 174 -1.28 22.22 1.16
N GLY A 175 -2.10 22.15 2.20
CA GLY A 175 -3.29 22.97 2.39
C GLY A 175 -4.44 22.63 1.41
N SER A 176 -4.40 21.45 0.78
CA SER A 176 -5.43 21.03 -0.18
C SER A 176 -6.78 20.73 0.47
N PRO A 177 -7.89 20.75 -0.27
CA PRO A 177 -9.20 20.32 0.25
C PRO A 177 -9.17 18.89 0.81
N LEU A 178 -8.47 17.96 0.14
CA LEU A 178 -8.36 16.57 0.57
C LEU A 178 -7.64 16.44 1.93
N GLU A 179 -6.58 17.23 2.14
CA GLU A 179 -5.89 17.31 3.43
C GLU A 179 -6.82 17.74 4.56
N ARG A 180 -7.66 18.76 4.31
CA ARG A 180 -8.62 19.26 5.32
C ARG A 180 -9.78 18.30 5.59
N ALA A 181 -10.16 17.49 4.62
CA ALA A 181 -11.26 16.52 4.76
C ALA A 181 -10.86 15.24 5.50
N ALA A 182 -9.56 14.93 5.58
CA ALA A 182 -9.06 13.73 6.22
C ALA A 182 -8.64 13.97 7.68
N HIS A 183 -8.52 12.89 8.47
CA HIS A 183 -8.03 12.98 9.85
C HIS A 183 -6.56 13.45 9.93
N PHE A 184 -5.75 13.09 8.94
CA PHE A 184 -4.40 13.62 8.73
C PHE A 184 -3.94 13.40 7.29
N ALA A 185 -2.86 14.04 6.92
CA ALA A 185 -2.33 13.95 5.56
C ALA A 185 -0.87 13.48 5.54
N ILE A 186 -0.54 12.79 4.46
CA ILE A 186 0.82 12.53 3.99
C ILE A 186 1.02 13.44 2.79
N VAL A 187 1.86 14.46 2.94
CA VAL A 187 2.11 15.44 1.89
C VAL A 187 3.51 15.22 1.32
N THR A 188 3.59 14.98 0.01
CA THR A 188 4.83 14.76 -0.74
C THR A 188 5.00 15.85 -1.79
N PRO A 189 5.50 17.05 -1.45
CA PRO A 189 5.57 18.19 -2.36
C PRO A 189 6.72 18.01 -3.37
N VAL A 190 6.45 17.28 -4.45
CA VAL A 190 7.43 16.90 -5.48
C VAL A 190 7.81 18.05 -6.43
N GLY A 191 7.15 19.22 -6.34
CA GLY A 191 7.37 20.35 -7.23
C GLY A 191 6.74 20.14 -8.62
N PRO A 192 7.10 21.02 -9.58
CA PRO A 192 6.62 20.94 -10.96
C PRO A 192 7.11 19.67 -11.65
N GLU A 193 6.27 19.09 -12.52
CA GLU A 193 6.64 17.93 -13.32
C GLU A 193 7.51 18.32 -14.51
N VAL A 194 8.29 17.40 -15.05
CA VAL A 194 9.07 17.60 -16.29
C VAL A 194 8.13 17.94 -17.45
N LEU A 195 6.98 17.29 -17.54
CA LEU A 195 5.88 17.68 -18.40
C LEU A 195 4.82 18.36 -17.54
N ALA A 196 4.71 19.68 -17.62
CA ALA A 196 3.85 20.51 -16.77
C ALA A 196 2.42 19.94 -16.67
N GLY A 197 1.90 19.80 -15.45
CA GLY A 197 0.56 19.27 -15.19
C GLY A 197 0.45 17.71 -15.26
N SER A 198 1.46 17.02 -15.78
CA SER A 198 1.40 15.55 -15.95
C SER A 198 1.81 14.80 -14.69
N SER A 199 0.92 14.79 -13.70
CA SER A 199 1.15 14.19 -12.35
C SER A 199 1.30 12.66 -12.35
N ARG A 200 1.27 12.00 -13.53
CA ARG A 200 1.60 10.58 -13.68
C ARG A 200 3.08 10.26 -13.48
N MET A 201 3.95 11.28 -13.38
CA MET A 201 5.40 11.16 -13.27
C MET A 201 5.87 11.22 -11.80
N LYS A 202 6.48 12.34 -11.37
CA LYS A 202 7.04 12.45 -10.00
C LYS A 202 5.99 12.24 -8.90
N ALA A 203 4.82 12.85 -9.04
CA ALA A 203 3.75 12.74 -8.06
C ALA A 203 3.31 11.27 -7.90
N ALA A 204 3.05 10.57 -8.99
CA ALA A 204 2.67 9.16 -8.94
C ALA A 204 3.78 8.26 -8.38
N THR A 205 5.05 8.51 -8.76
CA THR A 205 6.21 7.77 -8.24
C THR A 205 6.35 7.96 -6.73
N ALA A 206 6.25 9.19 -6.22
CA ALA A 206 6.28 9.47 -4.80
C ALA A 206 5.11 8.78 -4.05
N HIS A 207 3.91 8.84 -4.60
CA HIS A 207 2.75 8.15 -4.03
C HIS A 207 2.94 6.63 -4.00
N LYS A 208 3.48 6.03 -5.08
CA LYS A 208 3.82 4.59 -5.10
C LYS A 208 4.82 4.21 -4.01
N MET A 209 5.84 5.04 -3.77
CA MET A 209 6.78 4.83 -2.66
C MET A 209 6.05 4.82 -1.31
N VAL A 210 5.14 5.77 -1.08
CA VAL A 210 4.34 5.87 0.15
C VAL A 210 3.45 4.65 0.34
N LEU A 211 2.72 4.22 -0.71
CA LEU A 211 1.83 3.04 -0.63
C LEU A 211 2.62 1.78 -0.31
N ASN A 212 3.77 1.55 -0.96
CA ASN A 212 4.65 0.42 -0.66
C ASN A 212 5.12 0.41 0.81
N MET A 213 5.46 1.58 1.36
CA MET A 213 5.87 1.70 2.75
C MET A 213 4.71 1.34 3.69
N ILE A 214 3.49 1.83 3.39
CA ILE A 214 2.31 1.59 4.23
C ILE A 214 1.91 0.12 4.20
N SER A 215 1.72 -0.47 3.02
CA SER A 215 1.28 -1.85 2.89
C SER A 215 2.32 -2.81 3.46
N THR A 216 3.59 -2.71 3.05
CA THR A 216 4.67 -3.57 3.56
C THR A 216 4.91 -3.39 5.05
N GLY A 217 4.92 -2.13 5.53
CA GLY A 217 5.09 -1.83 6.95
C GLY A 217 3.96 -2.37 7.81
N ALA A 218 2.70 -2.21 7.38
CA ALA A 218 1.54 -2.76 8.09
C ALA A 218 1.58 -4.29 8.16
N MET A 219 1.90 -4.99 7.06
CA MET A 219 2.02 -6.45 7.04
C MET A 219 3.19 -6.93 7.91
N SER A 220 4.29 -6.19 7.96
CA SER A 220 5.40 -6.47 8.87
C SER A 220 4.98 -6.33 10.34
N ARG A 221 4.21 -5.30 10.69
CA ARG A 221 3.65 -5.09 12.05
C ARG A 221 2.59 -6.14 12.43
N LEU A 222 1.93 -6.74 11.44
CA LEU A 222 1.02 -7.88 11.64
C LEU A 222 1.77 -9.20 11.85
N GLY A 223 3.07 -9.25 11.53
CA GLY A 223 3.89 -10.46 11.65
C GLY A 223 3.76 -11.42 10.48
N TYR A 224 3.32 -10.91 9.31
CA TYR A 224 3.25 -11.66 8.06
C TYR A 224 4.60 -11.73 7.34
N VAL A 225 5.62 -11.11 7.94
CA VAL A 225 7.02 -11.13 7.51
C VAL A 225 7.89 -11.72 8.63
N TYR A 226 8.90 -12.53 8.28
CA TYR A 226 9.88 -13.06 9.20
C TYR A 226 11.29 -12.68 8.74
N GLY A 227 12.00 -11.85 9.51
CA GLY A 227 13.17 -11.15 9.00
C GLY A 227 12.75 -10.22 7.85
N ASN A 228 13.28 -10.47 6.66
CA ASN A 228 12.88 -9.83 5.40
C ASN A 228 12.17 -10.82 4.43
N LEU A 229 11.68 -11.94 4.94
CA LEU A 229 11.08 -13.00 4.14
C LEU A 229 9.55 -12.93 4.17
N MET A 230 8.91 -13.01 2.99
CA MET A 230 7.45 -13.02 2.82
C MET A 230 6.88 -14.41 3.18
N VAL A 231 6.88 -14.74 4.46
CA VAL A 231 6.53 -16.08 4.95
C VAL A 231 5.06 -16.44 4.80
N ASN A 232 4.20 -15.51 4.45
CA ASN A 232 2.76 -15.77 4.30
C ASN A 232 2.36 -16.13 2.86
N VAL A 233 3.35 -16.38 1.99
CA VAL A 233 3.10 -16.81 0.60
C VAL A 233 2.34 -18.12 0.54
N VAL A 234 1.35 -18.19 -0.37
CA VAL A 234 0.59 -19.41 -0.64
C VAL A 234 1.14 -20.10 -1.90
N PRO A 235 1.59 -21.36 -1.80
CA PRO A 235 2.17 -22.12 -2.92
C PRO A 235 1.07 -22.61 -3.88
N LYS A 236 0.58 -21.72 -4.76
CA LYS A 236 -0.48 -22.04 -5.75
C LYS A 236 0.04 -22.65 -7.06
N ASN A 237 1.34 -22.60 -7.29
CA ASN A 237 2.00 -23.17 -8.48
C ASN A 237 3.42 -23.58 -8.12
N GLU A 238 4.11 -24.29 -9.02
CA GLU A 238 5.46 -24.81 -8.78
C GLU A 238 6.45 -23.72 -8.39
N LYS A 239 6.46 -22.59 -9.11
CA LYS A 239 7.32 -21.43 -8.77
C LYS A 239 7.12 -20.94 -7.35
N LEU A 240 5.87 -20.83 -6.88
CA LEU A 240 5.55 -20.39 -5.53
C LEU A 240 5.87 -21.48 -4.48
N THR A 241 5.75 -22.77 -4.86
CA THR A 241 6.16 -23.90 -4.01
C THR A 241 7.67 -23.88 -3.78
N GLN A 242 8.47 -23.73 -4.84
CA GLN A 242 9.92 -23.62 -4.73
C GLN A 242 10.34 -22.39 -3.91
N ARG A 243 9.64 -21.27 -4.09
CA ARG A 243 9.86 -20.07 -3.26
C ARG A 243 9.55 -20.32 -1.79
N ALA A 244 8.44 -21.00 -1.47
CA ALA A 244 8.08 -21.33 -0.09
C ALA A 244 9.14 -22.22 0.56
N ILE A 245 9.66 -23.24 -0.15
CA ILE A 245 10.76 -24.09 0.33
C ILE A 245 12.02 -23.25 0.60
N ALA A 246 12.45 -22.43 -0.34
CA ALA A 246 13.62 -21.56 -0.15
C ALA A 246 13.47 -20.56 1.03
N ILE A 247 12.24 -20.08 1.27
CA ILE A 247 11.91 -19.25 2.44
C ILE A 247 12.07 -20.07 3.73
N LEU A 248 11.56 -21.30 3.76
CA LEU A 248 11.66 -22.19 4.92
C LEU A 248 13.11 -22.55 5.24
N GLU A 249 13.91 -22.89 4.24
CA GLU A 249 15.35 -23.13 4.39
C GLU A 249 16.07 -21.94 5.05
N ARG A 250 15.88 -20.74 4.48
CA ARG A 250 16.51 -19.50 4.98
C ARG A 250 16.05 -19.13 6.39
N ALA A 251 14.76 -19.34 6.68
CA ALA A 251 14.15 -18.90 7.93
C ALA A 251 14.43 -19.88 9.11
N SER A 252 14.55 -21.18 8.82
CA SER A 252 14.72 -22.23 9.86
C SER A 252 16.12 -22.84 9.91
N GLY A 253 16.92 -22.70 8.85
CA GLY A 253 18.20 -23.40 8.70
C GLY A 253 18.05 -24.89 8.30
N ALA A 254 16.83 -25.36 8.01
CA ALA A 254 16.57 -26.72 7.58
C ALA A 254 17.03 -26.93 6.12
N GLY A 255 17.46 -28.13 5.77
CA GLY A 255 17.75 -28.48 4.38
C GLY A 255 16.48 -28.61 3.52
N GLY A 256 16.63 -28.52 2.19
CA GLY A 256 15.53 -28.55 1.23
C GLY A 256 14.54 -29.73 1.40
N PRO A 257 15.00 -30.98 1.55
CA PRO A 257 14.10 -32.11 1.80
C PRO A 257 13.25 -31.95 3.05
N ALA A 258 13.83 -31.47 4.15
CA ALA A 258 13.09 -31.23 5.40
C ALA A 258 12.10 -30.08 5.29
N ALA A 259 12.48 -28.99 4.58
CA ALA A 259 11.60 -27.87 4.30
C ALA A 259 10.39 -28.28 3.43
N ARG A 260 10.60 -29.13 2.41
CA ARG A 260 9.54 -29.69 1.57
C ARG A 260 8.58 -30.54 2.38
N LEU A 261 9.08 -31.49 3.14
CA LEU A 261 8.26 -32.36 4.01
C LEU A 261 7.43 -31.53 5.02
N ALA A 262 8.03 -30.51 5.62
CA ALA A 262 7.32 -29.63 6.53
C ALA A 262 6.22 -28.84 5.84
N LEU A 263 6.46 -28.36 4.61
CA LEU A 263 5.46 -27.65 3.80
C LEU A 263 4.28 -28.57 3.47
N GLU A 264 4.54 -29.80 3.05
CA GLU A 264 3.53 -30.82 2.78
C GLU A 264 2.74 -31.15 4.06
N ALA A 265 3.43 -31.48 5.14
CA ALA A 265 2.81 -31.79 6.44
C ALA A 265 1.99 -30.63 7.00
N SER A 266 2.34 -29.38 6.68
CA SER A 266 1.56 -28.18 7.05
C SER A 266 0.27 -28.01 6.25
N GLY A 267 0.06 -28.78 5.18
CA GLY A 267 -1.00 -28.59 4.20
C GLY A 267 -0.74 -27.37 3.30
N GLY A 268 0.50 -27.14 2.90
CA GLY A 268 0.91 -26.03 2.05
C GLY A 268 0.92 -24.66 2.74
N ARG A 269 0.85 -24.63 4.06
CA ARG A 269 0.81 -23.39 4.85
C ARG A 269 2.21 -23.00 5.32
N THR A 270 2.89 -22.15 4.56
CA THR A 270 4.29 -21.74 4.86
C THR A 270 4.50 -21.24 6.29
N PRO A 271 3.62 -20.40 6.90
CA PRO A 271 3.79 -19.99 8.30
C PRO A 271 3.74 -21.17 9.28
N VAL A 272 2.87 -22.14 9.03
CA VAL A 272 2.75 -23.35 9.87
C VAL A 272 4.00 -24.18 9.77
N ALA A 273 4.47 -24.46 8.53
CA ALA A 273 5.70 -25.19 8.28
C ALA A 273 6.91 -24.52 8.96
N LEU A 274 7.00 -23.19 8.90
CA LEU A 274 8.08 -22.45 9.56
C LEU A 274 8.04 -22.63 11.09
N VAL A 275 6.86 -22.56 11.71
CA VAL A 275 6.74 -22.77 13.16
C VAL A 275 7.09 -24.22 13.52
N MET A 276 6.66 -25.22 12.72
CA MET A 276 7.02 -26.63 12.92
C MET A 276 8.53 -26.84 12.91
N LEU A 277 9.22 -26.27 11.90
CA LEU A 277 10.67 -26.41 11.76
C LEU A 277 11.44 -25.67 12.86
N ALA A 278 11.10 -24.40 13.09
CA ALA A 278 11.86 -23.53 13.99
C ALA A 278 11.66 -23.88 15.47
N ALA A 279 10.46 -24.33 15.86
CA ALA A 279 10.15 -24.73 17.24
C ALA A 279 10.24 -26.26 17.47
N LYS A 280 10.49 -27.05 16.42
CA LYS A 280 10.53 -28.52 16.43
C LYS A 280 9.25 -29.13 17.04
N VAL A 281 8.10 -28.66 16.62
CA VAL A 281 6.78 -29.06 17.13
C VAL A 281 5.90 -29.65 16.03
N PRO A 282 4.94 -30.54 16.37
CA PRO A 282 3.99 -31.03 15.37
C PRO A 282 3.02 -29.95 14.91
N ARG A 283 2.39 -30.19 13.74
CA ARG A 283 1.46 -29.26 13.06
C ARG A 283 0.38 -28.70 14.00
N ALA A 284 -0.22 -29.55 14.86
CA ALA A 284 -1.28 -29.12 15.76
C ALA A 284 -0.82 -28.00 16.71
N GLN A 285 0.38 -28.15 17.29
CA GLN A 285 0.96 -27.15 18.19
C GLN A 285 1.35 -25.89 17.42
N ALA A 286 1.91 -25.99 16.20
CA ALA A 286 2.24 -24.86 15.34
C ALA A 286 0.99 -24.04 14.98
N VAL A 287 -0.12 -24.70 14.63
CA VAL A 287 -1.41 -24.05 14.33
C VAL A 287 -1.96 -23.36 15.57
N ALA A 288 -1.93 -24.02 16.74
CA ALA A 288 -2.38 -23.43 18.00
C ALA A 288 -1.56 -22.18 18.38
N ALA A 289 -0.24 -22.24 18.23
CA ALA A 289 0.66 -21.12 18.50
C ALA A 289 0.39 -19.93 17.56
N LEU A 290 0.20 -20.17 16.26
CA LEU A 290 -0.18 -19.14 15.29
C LEU A 290 -1.54 -18.51 15.63
N LYS A 291 -2.53 -19.31 16.02
CA LYS A 291 -3.83 -18.80 16.47
C LYS A 291 -3.68 -17.89 17.70
N LYS A 292 -2.94 -18.34 18.73
CA LYS A 292 -2.68 -17.55 19.96
C LYS A 292 -1.91 -16.24 19.68
N SER A 293 -1.06 -16.23 18.66
CA SER A 293 -0.27 -15.05 18.28
C SER A 293 -0.95 -14.18 17.22
N SER A 294 -2.22 -14.44 16.90
CA SER A 294 -2.96 -13.72 15.83
C SER A 294 -2.23 -13.74 14.48
N GLY A 295 -1.60 -14.86 14.13
CA GLY A 295 -0.87 -15.05 12.88
C GLY A 295 0.58 -14.52 12.90
N HIS A 296 1.03 -13.91 13.98
CA HIS A 296 2.39 -13.35 14.08
C HIS A 296 3.44 -14.45 14.22
N VAL A 297 4.13 -14.79 13.13
CA VAL A 297 5.01 -15.97 13.03
C VAL A 297 6.10 -15.99 14.11
N ARG A 298 6.82 -14.90 14.33
CA ARG A 298 7.89 -14.83 15.35
C ARG A 298 7.37 -15.09 16.76
N ARG A 299 6.19 -14.54 17.09
CA ARG A 299 5.54 -14.78 18.39
C ARG A 299 5.07 -16.23 18.51
N ALA A 300 4.55 -16.80 17.41
CA ALA A 300 4.12 -18.19 17.37
C ALA A 300 5.29 -19.15 17.62
N ILE A 301 6.45 -18.91 17.00
CA ILE A 301 7.66 -19.70 17.26
C ILE A 301 8.03 -19.62 18.74
N ALA A 302 8.11 -18.42 19.32
CA ALA A 302 8.45 -18.27 20.74
C ALA A 302 7.46 -18.95 21.69
N LEU A 303 6.16 -18.91 21.36
CA LEU A 303 5.13 -19.62 22.15
C LEU A 303 5.26 -21.14 22.02
N ALA A 304 5.48 -21.66 20.83
CA ALA A 304 5.61 -23.08 20.57
C ALA A 304 6.86 -23.67 21.23
N THR A 305 8.00 -22.96 21.18
CA THR A 305 9.25 -23.38 21.82
C THR A 305 9.10 -23.49 23.35
N LYS A 306 8.38 -22.57 24.00
CA LYS A 306 8.11 -22.62 25.45
C LYS A 306 7.17 -23.73 25.85
N SER A 307 6.33 -24.19 24.95
CA SER A 307 5.34 -25.24 25.19
C SER A 307 5.84 -26.63 24.76
N ALA A 308 7.03 -26.73 24.16
CA ALA A 308 7.65 -28.00 23.84
C ALA A 308 8.04 -28.71 25.17
N PRO A 309 7.71 -29.98 25.37
CA PRO A 309 8.20 -30.72 26.52
C PRO A 309 9.72 -30.71 26.48
N VAL A 310 10.36 -30.38 27.61
CA VAL A 310 11.79 -30.58 27.79
C VAL A 310 12.01 -32.08 27.65
N THR A 311 12.46 -32.54 26.48
CA THR A 311 12.96 -33.90 26.33
C THR A 311 14.21 -33.99 27.18
N GLY A 312 14.01 -34.55 28.40
CA GLY A 312 15.11 -34.84 29.29
C GLY A 312 16.12 -35.74 28.61
N GLU A 313 17.38 -35.36 28.75
CA GLU A 313 18.51 -36.21 28.52
C GLU A 313 18.28 -37.55 29.25
N GLN A 314 18.30 -38.64 28.50
CA GLN A 314 18.67 -39.95 29.00
C GLN A 314 19.90 -40.41 28.27
#